data_dec167c4e68332a73d522affcca09024
#
_entry.id   dec167c4e68332a73d522affcca09024
#
_cell.length_a   1.000
_cell.length_b   1.000
_cell.length_c   1.000
_cell.angle_alpha   90.00
_cell.angle_beta   90.00
_cell.angle_gamma   90.00
#
_symmetry.space_group_name_H-M   'P 1'
#
loop_
_entity.id
_entity.type
_entity.pdbx_description
1 polymer ?
#
loop_
_entity_poly.entity_id
_entity_poly.type
_entity_poly.pdbx_seq_one_letter_code
_entity_poly.pdbx_strand_id
1 'polypeptide(L)'
;MSTRVVLVVACALIDADGRVLIAQRPQQKAMGGLWEFPGGKVEAGETPEASLIRELAEELGIAVKEACLAPFTFASHAYPDFHLMMPLYVCRRWEGTPSPREHMALKWVMPKDLSRWPMPPADLPLVPMLRDLL
;
A
#
# COMPACT_ATOMS: atom_id res chain seq x y z
N MET A 1 3.84 24.71 -17.79
CA MET A 1 4.46 23.39 -17.57
C MET A 1 3.41 22.42 -17.09
N SER A 2 3.42 21.22 -17.61
CA SER A 2 2.51 20.18 -17.16
C SER A 2 3.15 19.39 -16.02
N THR A 3 2.34 19.04 -15.04
CA THR A 3 2.76 18.16 -13.96
C THR A 3 2.46 16.71 -14.36
N ARG A 4 3.49 15.87 -14.33
CA ARG A 4 3.28 14.44 -14.57
C ARG A 4 2.62 13.81 -13.35
N VAL A 5 1.47 13.17 -13.55
CA VAL A 5 0.78 12.43 -12.50
C VAL A 5 1.15 10.95 -12.62
N VAL A 6 1.60 10.36 -11.52
CA VAL A 6 1.92 8.94 -11.44
C VAL A 6 0.86 8.28 -10.59
N LEU A 7 0.18 7.29 -11.18
CA LEU A 7 -0.84 6.52 -10.48
C LEU A 7 -0.22 5.28 -9.86
N VAL A 8 -0.28 5.20 -8.53
CA VAL A 8 0.18 4.07 -7.73
C VAL A 8 -1.00 3.58 -6.91
N VAL A 9 -1.18 2.28 -6.84
CA VAL A 9 -2.27 1.68 -6.06
C VAL A 9 -1.68 1.00 -4.83
N ALA A 10 -2.37 1.09 -3.70
CA ALA A 10 -1.91 0.51 -2.44
C ALA A 10 -3.06 -0.18 -1.70
N CYS A 11 -2.72 -1.09 -0.82
CA CYS A 11 -3.70 -1.87 -0.06
C CYS A 11 -3.37 -1.89 1.42
N ALA A 12 -4.40 -1.65 2.24
CA ALA A 12 -4.36 -1.93 3.66
C ALA A 12 -5.00 -3.31 3.86
N LEU A 13 -4.15 -4.33 4.02
CA LEU A 13 -4.61 -5.67 4.40
C LEU A 13 -4.90 -5.64 5.89
N ILE A 14 -6.10 -6.06 6.29
CA ILE A 14 -6.55 -6.00 7.69
C ILE A 14 -6.87 -7.41 8.14
N ASP A 15 -6.19 -7.87 9.20
CA ASP A 15 -6.39 -9.22 9.74
C ASP A 15 -7.59 -9.27 10.68
N ALA A 16 -7.87 -10.47 11.20
CA ALA A 16 -9.00 -10.70 12.09
C ALA A 16 -8.93 -9.91 13.42
N ASP A 17 -7.71 -9.51 13.81
CA ASP A 17 -7.50 -8.72 15.03
C ASP A 17 -7.51 -7.22 14.77
N GLY A 18 -7.75 -6.80 13.53
CA GLY A 18 -7.77 -5.38 13.15
C GLY A 18 -6.39 -4.78 12.92
N ARG A 19 -5.36 -5.61 12.77
CA ARG A 19 -4.00 -5.15 12.47
C ARG A 19 -3.84 -4.93 10.98
N VAL A 20 -3.04 -3.95 10.62
CA VAL A 20 -2.75 -3.57 9.23
C VAL A 20 -1.35 -4.04 8.87
N LEU A 21 -1.20 -4.59 7.67
CA LEU A 21 0.11 -5.02 7.17
C LEU A 21 0.87 -3.85 6.58
N ILE A 22 2.11 -3.67 7.03
CA ILE A 22 3.06 -2.74 6.42
C ILE A 22 4.30 -3.51 5.98
N ALA A 23 4.98 -3.00 4.97
CA ALA A 23 6.11 -3.66 4.33
C ALA A 23 7.28 -2.68 4.25
N GLN A 24 8.48 -3.16 4.57
CA GLN A 24 9.69 -2.33 4.60
C GLN A 24 10.40 -2.33 3.26
N ARG A 25 10.60 -1.14 2.69
CA ARG A 25 11.27 -0.97 1.40
C ARG A 25 12.74 -1.40 1.48
N PRO A 26 13.26 -2.07 0.43
CA PRO A 26 14.67 -2.41 0.36
C PRO A 26 15.56 -1.17 0.47
N GLN A 27 16.73 -1.31 1.10
CA GLN A 27 17.63 -0.19 1.36
C GLN A 27 18.14 0.47 0.07
N GLN A 28 18.32 -0.31 -1.00
CA GLN A 28 18.85 0.19 -2.28
C GLN A 28 17.83 0.93 -3.13
N LYS A 29 16.54 0.90 -2.77
CA LYS A 29 15.52 1.66 -3.48
C LYS A 29 15.35 3.05 -2.90
N ALA A 30 14.72 3.94 -3.68
CA ALA A 30 14.33 5.25 -3.17
C ALA A 30 13.49 5.08 -1.90
N MET A 31 13.73 5.93 -0.90
CA MET A 31 13.08 5.85 0.41
C MET A 31 13.28 4.50 1.10
N GLY A 32 14.45 3.90 0.90
CA GLY A 32 14.81 2.60 1.48
C GLY A 32 14.71 2.61 3.00
N GLY A 33 14.28 1.48 3.56
CA GLY A 33 14.10 1.33 4.99
C GLY A 33 12.80 1.86 5.54
N LEU A 34 12.05 2.68 4.78
CA LEU A 34 10.75 3.16 5.19
C LEU A 34 9.68 2.06 5.02
N TRP A 35 8.64 2.14 5.83
CA TRP A 35 7.52 1.22 5.81
C TRP A 35 6.37 1.79 4.99
N GLU A 36 5.73 0.96 4.21
CA GLU A 36 4.66 1.38 3.30
C GLU A 36 3.54 0.36 3.25
N PHE A 37 2.40 0.78 2.73
CA PHE A 37 1.34 -0.16 2.37
C PHE A 37 1.73 -0.83 1.06
N PRO A 38 1.58 -2.16 0.93
CA PRO A 38 1.95 -2.86 -0.30
C PRO A 38 1.13 -2.39 -1.49
N GLY A 39 1.74 -2.40 -2.65
CA GLY A 39 1.14 -1.97 -3.91
C GLY A 39 2.21 -1.61 -4.93
N GLY A 40 1.84 -0.83 -5.93
CA GLY A 40 2.78 -0.43 -6.97
C GLY A 40 2.14 0.39 -8.07
N LYS A 41 2.92 0.71 -9.09
CA LYS A 41 2.46 1.50 -10.22
C LYS A 41 1.42 0.75 -11.04
N VAL A 42 0.37 1.46 -11.44
CA VAL A 42 -0.60 0.93 -12.40
C VAL A 42 0.03 1.01 -13.78
N GLU A 43 0.13 -0.14 -14.44
CA GLU A 43 0.72 -0.22 -15.77
C GLU A 43 -0.32 0.02 -16.87
N ALA A 44 0.18 0.35 -18.06
CA ALA A 44 -0.69 0.59 -19.20
C ALA A 44 -1.57 -0.64 -19.47
N GLY A 45 -2.87 -0.40 -19.68
CA GLY A 45 -3.82 -1.47 -19.95
C GLY A 45 -4.39 -2.16 -18.72
N GLU A 46 -3.91 -1.81 -17.51
CA GLU A 46 -4.45 -2.36 -16.27
C GLU A 46 -5.45 -1.41 -15.64
N THR A 47 -6.50 -1.97 -15.02
CA THR A 47 -7.30 -1.21 -14.06
C THR A 47 -6.52 -1.11 -12.74
N PRO A 48 -6.83 -0.14 -11.88
CA PRO A 48 -6.20 -0.08 -10.55
C PRO A 48 -6.37 -1.38 -9.76
N GLU A 49 -7.55 -2.01 -9.82
CA GLU A 49 -7.81 -3.25 -9.11
C GLU A 49 -6.97 -4.41 -9.65
N ALA A 50 -6.89 -4.54 -10.98
CA ALA A 50 -6.07 -5.59 -11.60
C ALA A 50 -4.60 -5.41 -11.26
N SER A 51 -4.12 -4.17 -11.27
CA SER A 51 -2.76 -3.83 -10.89
C SER A 51 -2.46 -4.21 -9.45
N LEU A 52 -3.38 -3.89 -8.54
CA LEU A 52 -3.20 -4.21 -7.12
C LEU A 52 -3.17 -5.72 -6.89
N ILE A 53 -4.06 -6.47 -7.52
CA ILE A 53 -4.07 -7.94 -7.43
C ILE A 53 -2.72 -8.51 -7.88
N ARG A 54 -2.20 -8.02 -9.01
CA ARG A 54 -0.91 -8.45 -9.54
C ARG A 54 0.23 -8.10 -8.55
N GLU A 55 0.25 -6.88 -8.05
CA GLU A 55 1.30 -6.43 -7.12
C GLU A 55 1.29 -7.22 -5.82
N LEU A 56 0.10 -7.52 -5.27
CA LEU A 56 0.00 -8.30 -4.03
C LEU A 56 0.49 -9.73 -4.24
N ALA A 57 0.24 -10.31 -5.42
CA ALA A 57 0.77 -11.63 -5.75
C ALA A 57 2.30 -11.61 -5.87
N GLU A 58 2.85 -10.61 -6.56
CA GLU A 58 4.29 -10.48 -6.75
C GLU A 58 5.03 -10.17 -5.46
N GLU A 59 4.51 -9.23 -4.67
CA GLU A 59 5.21 -8.75 -3.48
C GLU A 59 5.02 -9.64 -2.25
N LEU A 60 3.83 -10.23 -2.10
CA LEU A 60 3.45 -10.95 -0.88
C LEU A 60 3.11 -12.42 -1.09
N GLY A 61 2.90 -12.84 -2.33
CA GLY A 61 2.54 -14.22 -2.62
C GLY A 61 1.10 -14.57 -2.27
N ILE A 62 0.22 -13.62 -2.21
CA ILE A 62 -1.19 -13.85 -1.87
C ILE A 62 -2.08 -13.66 -3.10
N ALA A 63 -3.23 -14.33 -3.09
CA ALA A 63 -4.24 -14.21 -4.13
C ALA A 63 -5.45 -13.44 -3.57
N VAL A 64 -5.82 -12.36 -4.25
CA VAL A 64 -6.93 -11.51 -3.86
C VAL A 64 -7.94 -11.43 -4.99
N LYS A 65 -9.21 -11.56 -4.66
CA LYS A 65 -10.30 -11.37 -5.62
C LYS A 65 -10.69 -9.89 -5.66
N GLU A 66 -11.05 -9.41 -6.85
CA GLU A 66 -11.43 -8.01 -7.01
C GLU A 66 -12.59 -7.62 -6.10
N ALA A 67 -13.56 -8.51 -5.89
CA ALA A 67 -14.70 -8.27 -5.01
C ALA A 67 -14.30 -8.03 -3.55
N CYS A 68 -13.08 -8.42 -3.15
CA CYS A 68 -12.57 -8.22 -1.80
C CYS A 68 -11.81 -6.91 -1.63
N LEU A 69 -11.63 -6.14 -2.71
CA LEU A 69 -10.97 -4.84 -2.67
C LEU A 69 -12.03 -3.74 -2.51
N ALA A 70 -12.03 -3.09 -1.37
CA ALA A 70 -12.95 -2.00 -1.09
C ALA A 70 -12.21 -0.66 -1.21
N PRO A 71 -12.57 0.21 -2.17
CA PRO A 71 -11.96 1.53 -2.23
C PRO A 71 -12.23 2.29 -0.93
N PHE A 72 -11.19 2.88 -0.36
CA PHE A 72 -11.33 3.58 0.90
C PHE A 72 -11.04 5.07 0.76
N THR A 73 -9.83 5.42 0.35
CA THR A 73 -9.40 6.81 0.23
C THR A 73 -8.26 6.89 -0.79
N PHE A 74 -7.67 8.05 -0.91
CA PHE A 74 -6.47 8.20 -1.73
C PHE A 74 -5.53 9.24 -1.12
N ALA A 75 -4.26 9.12 -1.48
CA ALA A 75 -3.26 10.13 -1.18
C ALA A 75 -2.93 10.89 -2.45
N SER A 76 -2.73 12.19 -2.32
CA SER A 76 -2.31 13.07 -3.40
C SER A 76 -1.11 13.86 -2.88
N HIS A 77 0.07 13.64 -3.46
CA HIS A 77 1.29 14.22 -2.93
C HIS A 77 2.21 14.70 -4.05
N ALA A 78 2.69 15.93 -3.92
CA ALA A 78 3.63 16.50 -4.87
C ALA A 78 5.07 16.18 -4.45
N TYR A 79 5.74 15.36 -5.26
CA TYR A 79 7.19 15.16 -5.19
C TYR A 79 7.87 16.14 -6.16
N PRO A 80 9.18 16.39 -6.06
CA PRO A 80 9.84 17.36 -6.93
C PRO A 80 9.64 17.09 -8.42
N ASP A 81 9.66 15.83 -8.85
CA ASP A 81 9.65 15.46 -10.27
C ASP A 81 8.27 15.01 -10.77
N PHE A 82 7.31 14.76 -9.89
CA PHE A 82 6.00 14.26 -10.28
C PHE A 82 4.98 14.46 -9.16
N HIS A 83 3.72 14.29 -9.52
CA HIS A 83 2.62 14.28 -8.55
C HIS A 83 2.12 12.86 -8.37
N LEU A 84 2.14 12.36 -7.15
CA LEU A 84 1.67 11.01 -6.84
C LEU A 84 0.17 11.04 -6.55
N MET A 85 -0.57 10.17 -7.23
CA MET A 85 -1.97 9.87 -6.91
C MET A 85 -2.03 8.40 -6.51
N MET A 86 -2.41 8.12 -5.25
CA MET A 86 -2.35 6.77 -4.72
C MET A 86 -3.67 6.38 -4.05
N PRO A 87 -4.57 5.72 -4.81
CA PRO A 87 -5.75 5.10 -4.20
C PRO A 87 -5.34 4.03 -3.18
N LEU A 88 -6.00 4.05 -2.03
CA LEU A 88 -5.82 3.04 -1.00
C LEU A 88 -7.09 2.20 -0.89
N TYR A 89 -6.92 0.91 -1.07
CA TYR A 89 -7.98 -0.08 -0.90
C TYR A 89 -7.83 -0.77 0.44
N VAL A 90 -8.96 -1.26 0.98
CA VAL A 90 -8.98 -2.10 2.17
C VAL A 90 -9.33 -3.51 1.73
N CYS A 91 -8.62 -4.50 2.25
CA CYS A 91 -8.85 -5.91 1.95
C CYS A 91 -8.78 -6.73 3.24
N ARG A 92 -9.85 -7.49 3.51
CA ARG A 92 -9.93 -8.33 4.71
C ARG A 92 -9.94 -9.82 4.40
N ARG A 93 -9.91 -10.20 3.11
CA ARG A 93 -9.94 -11.60 2.68
C ARG A 93 -8.96 -11.84 1.56
N TRP A 94 -8.13 -12.85 1.72
CA TRP A 94 -7.16 -13.28 0.70
C TRP A 94 -6.83 -14.75 0.91
N GLU A 95 -6.21 -15.37 -0.10
CA GLU A 95 -5.70 -16.72 0.00
C GLU A 95 -4.18 -16.68 0.13
N GLY A 96 -3.63 -17.54 0.98
CA GLY A 96 -2.21 -17.62 1.23
C GLY A 96 -1.78 -16.80 2.45
N THR A 97 -0.53 -16.95 2.82
CA THR A 97 0.08 -16.21 3.93
C THR A 97 1.04 -15.18 3.36
N PRO A 98 0.84 -13.88 3.67
CA PRO A 98 1.77 -12.87 3.19
C PRO A 98 3.21 -13.17 3.61
N SER A 99 4.14 -13.08 2.66
CA SER A 99 5.57 -13.23 2.88
C SER A 99 6.32 -12.16 2.11
N PRO A 100 7.49 -11.70 2.62
CA PRO A 100 8.22 -10.61 1.97
C PRO A 100 9.02 -11.17 0.78
N ARG A 101 8.47 -11.06 -0.42
CA ARG A 101 9.15 -11.50 -1.65
C ARG A 101 10.03 -10.43 -2.25
N GLU A 102 9.66 -9.16 -2.08
CA GLU A 102 10.40 -8.00 -2.60
C GLU A 102 10.83 -7.04 -1.50
N HIS A 103 10.12 -7.00 -0.39
CA HIS A 103 10.41 -6.14 0.75
C HIS A 103 11.39 -6.82 1.72
N MET A 104 12.04 -6.02 2.56
CA MET A 104 12.95 -6.53 3.57
C MET A 104 12.23 -7.26 4.70
N ALA A 105 11.06 -6.77 5.07
CA ALA A 105 10.29 -7.31 6.19
C ALA A 105 8.82 -6.92 6.07
N LEU A 106 7.97 -7.65 6.76
CA LEU A 106 6.55 -7.35 6.93
C LEU A 106 6.24 -7.20 8.41
N LYS A 107 5.25 -6.37 8.74
CA LYS A 107 4.75 -6.21 10.10
C LYS A 107 3.24 -6.06 10.11
N TRP A 108 2.60 -6.73 11.07
CA TRP A 108 1.20 -6.51 11.38
C TRP A 108 1.12 -5.53 12.55
N VAL A 109 0.49 -4.38 12.35
CA VAL A 109 0.52 -3.26 13.30
C VAL A 109 -0.90 -2.79 13.58
N MET A 110 -1.22 -2.57 14.85
CA MET A 110 -2.50 -1.96 15.21
C MET A 110 -2.54 -0.53 14.65
N PRO A 111 -3.70 -0.07 14.16
CA PRO A 111 -3.80 1.27 13.57
C PRO A 111 -3.27 2.37 14.49
N LYS A 112 -3.52 2.28 15.78
CA LYS A 112 -3.04 3.27 16.77
C LYS A 112 -1.52 3.35 16.86
N ASP A 113 -0.81 2.30 16.42
CA ASP A 113 0.64 2.22 16.51
C ASP A 113 1.35 2.48 15.16
N LEU A 114 0.59 2.70 14.07
CA LEU A 114 1.18 2.93 12.75
C LEU A 114 2.16 4.11 12.73
N SER A 115 1.90 5.16 13.50
CA SER A 115 2.76 6.34 13.55
C SER A 115 4.14 6.07 14.14
N ARG A 116 4.36 4.92 14.74
CA ARG A 116 5.68 4.53 15.29
C ARG A 116 6.65 4.08 14.19
N TRP A 117 6.15 3.82 12.99
CA TRP A 117 6.96 3.30 11.89
C TRP A 117 7.14 4.38 10.83
N PRO A 118 8.38 4.71 10.44
CA PRO A 118 8.62 5.77 9.46
C PRO A 118 8.09 5.35 8.08
N MET A 119 7.34 6.26 7.44
CA MET A 119 6.69 6.04 6.16
C MET A 119 7.05 7.12 5.15
N PRO A 120 6.95 6.83 3.83
CA PRO A 120 7.05 7.87 2.82
C PRO A 120 6.02 8.97 3.06
N PRO A 121 6.31 10.22 2.64
CA PRO A 121 5.39 11.34 2.87
C PRO A 121 3.96 11.11 2.37
N ALA A 122 3.81 10.41 1.24
CA ALA A 122 2.48 10.16 0.68
C ALA A 122 1.62 9.22 1.53
N ASP A 123 2.26 8.32 2.30
CA ASP A 123 1.56 7.36 3.14
C ASP A 123 1.10 7.96 4.47
N LEU A 124 1.81 8.97 4.97
CA LEU A 124 1.54 9.55 6.29
C LEU A 124 0.10 10.02 6.48
N PRO A 125 -0.54 10.73 5.53
CA PRO A 125 -1.92 11.18 5.71
C PRO A 125 -2.94 10.05 5.81
N LEU A 126 -2.58 8.85 5.35
CA LEU A 126 -3.49 7.70 5.37
C LEU A 126 -3.62 7.10 6.77
N VAL A 127 -2.62 7.31 7.63
CA VAL A 127 -2.58 6.73 8.97
C VAL A 127 -3.76 7.17 9.85
N PRO A 128 -4.05 8.48 10.01
CA PRO A 128 -5.22 8.88 10.80
C PRO A 128 -6.55 8.39 10.20
N MET A 129 -6.64 8.30 8.87
CA MET A 129 -7.84 7.77 8.23
C MET A 129 -8.08 6.31 8.58
N LEU A 130 -7.01 5.49 8.61
CA LEU A 130 -7.12 4.09 8.99
C LEU A 130 -7.45 3.94 10.47
N ARG A 131 -6.90 4.80 11.35
CA ARG A 131 -7.26 4.80 12.77
C ARG A 131 -8.75 5.07 12.97
N ASP A 132 -9.31 5.99 12.19
CA ASP A 132 -10.71 6.35 12.30
C ASP A 132 -11.63 5.26 11.75
N LEU A 133 -11.17 4.52 10.73
CA LEU A 133 -11.93 3.42 10.14
C LEU A 133 -11.99 2.22 11.10
N LEU A 134 -10.92 1.95 11.79
CA LEU A 134 -10.73 0.75 12.62
C LEU A 134 -10.77 1.11 14.10
#